data_b6c4c9e19198aee1e668bfa0b5677139
#
_entry.id   b6c4c9e19198aee1e668bfa0b5677139
#
_cell.length_a   1.000
_cell.length_b   1.000
_cell.length_c   1.000
_cell.angle_alpha   90.00
_cell.angle_beta   90.00
_cell.angle_gamma   90.00
#
_symmetry.space_group_name_H-M   'P 1'
#
loop_
_entity.id
_entity.type
_entity.pdbx_description
1 polymer ?
#
loop_
_entity_poly.entity_id
_entity_poly.type
_entity_poly.pdbx_seq_one_letter_code
_entity_poly.pdbx_strand_id
1 'polypeptide(L)'
;MERRIFLQMLGFTAAAACAGCLASCSKSGNGISVSGNSNPSAVSVNLNTQLLNVGDYLVSNGIIIARLSSGNTPSDFTALSAFCTHQGTIVSYVASQNLFYCPTHGSEFSTSGTVLRGPAVTPLKQYTIQISNNILTVS
;
A
#
# COMPACT_ATOMS: atom_id res chain seq x y z
N MET A 1 -19.34 -43.44 -2.59
CA MET A 1 -18.99 -44.34 -1.48
C MET A 1 -17.70 -43.77 -0.92
N GLU A 2 -17.58 -43.38 0.27
CA GLU A 2 -18.25 -43.36 1.55
C GLU A 2 -17.90 -42.08 2.28
N ARG A 3 -18.86 -41.53 2.77
CA ARG A 3 -19.11 -40.78 3.99
C ARG A 3 -18.37 -41.43 5.20
N ARG A 4 -17.62 -40.66 5.95
CA ARG A 4 -17.51 -40.84 7.39
C ARG A 4 -17.38 -39.52 8.13
N ILE A 5 -18.47 -39.15 8.69
CA ILE A 5 -18.73 -38.34 9.84
C ILE A 5 -17.83 -38.83 11.00
N PHE A 6 -17.13 -37.94 11.67
CA PHE A 6 -16.68 -38.14 13.03
C PHE A 6 -17.05 -36.94 13.91
N LEU A 7 -18.23 -37.10 14.47
CA LEU A 7 -18.70 -36.39 15.66
C LEU A 7 -18.24 -37.18 16.84
N GLN A 8 -17.57 -36.59 17.81
CA GLN A 8 -17.58 -36.91 19.23
C GLN A 8 -16.71 -35.88 19.94
N MET A 9 -17.28 -35.09 20.76
CA MET A 9 -17.87 -35.25 22.04
C MET A 9 -16.93 -34.86 23.20
N LEU A 10 -17.55 -34.05 24.06
CA LEU A 10 -17.33 -33.85 25.49
C LEU A 10 -16.19 -32.89 25.84
N GLY A 11 -16.41 -31.74 26.38
CA GLY A 11 -17.24 -31.42 27.56
C GLY A 11 -16.39 -31.47 28.82
N PHE A 12 -15.89 -30.28 29.26
CA PHE A 12 -15.62 -30.06 30.68
C PHE A 12 -15.85 -28.60 31.03
N THR A 13 -16.88 -28.42 31.81
CA THR A 13 -17.15 -27.25 32.62
C THR A 13 -16.10 -27.10 33.70
N ALA A 14 -15.49 -25.93 33.82
CA ALA A 14 -14.93 -25.48 35.09
C ALA A 14 -15.11 -23.95 35.15
N ALA A 15 -16.08 -23.55 35.92
CA ALA A 15 -16.23 -22.24 36.45
C ALA A 15 -15.12 -21.99 37.48
N ALA A 16 -14.34 -20.94 37.31
CA ALA A 16 -13.56 -20.36 38.38
C ALA A 16 -13.63 -18.83 38.21
N ALA A 17 -14.45 -18.26 39.04
CA ALA A 17 -14.46 -16.85 39.35
C ALA A 17 -13.14 -16.48 40.03
N CYS A 18 -12.41 -15.50 39.47
CA CYS A 18 -11.44 -14.73 40.21
C CYS A 18 -11.68 -13.28 39.96
N ALA A 19 -12.25 -12.67 40.96
CA ALA A 19 -12.36 -11.24 41.14
C ALA A 19 -10.98 -10.61 41.32
N GLY A 20 -10.80 -9.43 40.71
CA GLY A 20 -9.96 -8.37 41.23
C GLY A 20 -8.48 -8.47 40.94
N CYS A 21 -8.03 -7.66 40.00
CA CYS A 21 -6.80 -6.87 40.15
C CYS A 21 -6.90 -5.63 39.28
N LEU A 22 -7.38 -4.57 39.88
CA LEU A 22 -7.00 -3.23 39.49
C LEU A 22 -5.53 -3.05 39.91
N ALA A 23 -4.65 -3.05 38.96
CA ALA A 23 -3.30 -2.60 39.18
C ALA A 23 -2.79 -1.95 37.92
N SER A 24 -2.86 -0.66 37.92
CA SER A 24 -1.77 0.25 37.74
C SER A 24 -1.02 0.15 36.41
N CYS A 25 -1.36 1.08 35.54
CA CYS A 25 -0.45 1.58 34.51
C CYS A 25 0.93 1.81 35.07
N SER A 26 1.89 1.04 34.69
CA SER A 26 3.28 1.42 34.79
C SER A 26 3.71 1.97 33.45
N LYS A 27 3.83 3.27 33.45
CA LYS A 27 4.47 4.12 32.49
C LYS A 27 5.91 3.66 32.30
N SER A 28 6.22 3.07 31.18
CA SER A 28 7.57 3.06 30.69
C SER A 28 7.53 3.63 29.27
N GLY A 29 8.01 4.84 29.19
CA GLY A 29 8.04 5.61 28.00
C GLY A 29 9.07 5.06 27.03
N ASN A 30 8.65 4.82 25.83
CA ASN A 30 9.45 5.10 24.66
C ASN A 30 8.52 5.83 23.72
N GLY A 31 8.60 7.14 23.77
CA GLY A 31 7.80 8.01 22.95
C GLY A 31 8.19 7.82 21.49
N ILE A 32 7.40 7.02 20.80
CA ILE A 32 7.26 7.22 19.37
C ILE A 32 6.41 8.47 19.26
N SER A 33 7.08 9.60 19.07
CA SER A 33 6.41 10.80 18.61
C SER A 33 5.86 10.52 17.22
N VAL A 34 4.65 10.01 17.18
CA VAL A 34 3.82 10.10 15.99
C VAL A 34 3.46 11.58 15.92
N SER A 35 4.31 12.33 15.23
CA SER A 35 3.94 13.68 14.81
C SER A 35 2.73 13.51 13.92
N GLY A 36 1.57 13.75 14.52
CA GLY A 36 0.28 13.69 13.84
C GLY A 36 0.20 14.78 12.80
N ASN A 37 0.66 14.48 11.61
CA ASN A 37 0.20 15.13 10.41
C ASN A 37 -0.76 14.14 9.75
N SER A 38 -2.00 14.20 10.18
CA SER A 38 -3.10 13.40 9.61
C SER A 38 -3.51 13.98 8.26
N ASN A 39 -2.62 13.80 7.29
CA ASN A 39 -2.99 13.87 5.88
C ASN A 39 -3.41 12.44 5.50
N PRO A 40 -4.68 12.19 5.17
CA PRO A 40 -5.21 10.82 4.99
C PRO A 40 -4.63 10.05 3.80
N SER A 41 -3.63 10.60 3.14
CA SER A 41 -3.00 10.03 1.96
C SER A 41 -1.49 9.83 2.08
N ALA A 42 -0.88 10.10 3.24
CA ALA A 42 0.56 9.92 3.40
C ALA A 42 0.93 8.43 3.37
N VAL A 43 1.65 8.02 2.35
CA VAL A 43 2.24 6.68 2.24
C VAL A 43 3.73 6.79 2.56
N SER A 44 4.23 5.89 3.41
CA SER A 44 5.65 5.81 3.76
C SER A 44 6.21 4.46 3.35
N VAL A 45 7.32 4.44 2.62
CA VAL A 45 7.95 3.25 2.06
C VAL A 45 9.42 3.21 2.45
N ASN A 46 9.87 2.11 3.03
CA ASN A 46 11.27 1.90 3.37
C ASN A 46 12.02 1.32 2.15
N LEU A 47 12.88 2.12 1.54
CA LEU A 47 13.65 1.74 0.35
C LEU A 47 14.78 0.73 0.62
N ASN A 48 15.06 0.38 1.88
CA ASN A 48 15.98 -0.71 2.20
C ASN A 48 15.32 -2.10 2.10
N THR A 49 13.98 -2.14 2.08
CA THR A 49 13.21 -3.39 2.12
C THR A 49 12.16 -3.50 1.02
N GLN A 50 11.81 -2.39 0.39
CA GLN A 50 10.75 -2.31 -0.62
C GLN A 50 11.22 -1.52 -1.84
N LEU A 51 10.66 -1.79 -2.99
CA LEU A 51 11.02 -1.15 -4.26
C LEU A 51 12.53 -1.23 -4.54
N LEU A 52 13.11 -2.42 -4.37
CA LEU A 52 14.57 -2.63 -4.45
C LEU A 52 15.10 -2.60 -5.88
N ASN A 53 14.29 -3.02 -6.85
CA ASN A 53 14.70 -3.14 -8.25
C ASN A 53 13.96 -2.14 -9.13
N VAL A 54 14.61 -1.73 -10.20
CA VAL A 54 13.93 -0.96 -11.25
C VAL A 54 12.79 -1.78 -11.83
N GLY A 55 11.60 -1.19 -11.87
CA GLY A 55 10.37 -1.88 -12.27
C GLY A 55 9.51 -2.39 -11.12
N ASP A 56 10.05 -2.44 -9.90
CA ASP A 56 9.23 -2.73 -8.72
C ASP A 56 8.17 -1.65 -8.52
N TYR A 57 6.99 -2.06 -8.10
CA TYR A 57 5.93 -1.13 -7.71
C TYR A 57 5.10 -1.69 -6.56
N LEU A 58 4.42 -0.83 -5.86
CA LEU A 58 3.47 -1.17 -4.80
C LEU A 58 2.24 -0.26 -4.86
N VAL A 59 1.13 -0.76 -4.34
CA VAL A 59 -0.10 0.02 -4.17
C VAL A 59 -0.41 0.10 -2.68
N SER A 60 -0.60 1.31 -2.18
CA SER A 60 -0.96 1.57 -0.80
C SER A 60 -1.84 2.83 -0.72
N ASN A 61 -2.90 2.77 0.08
CA ASN A 61 -3.84 3.87 0.29
C ASN A 61 -4.37 4.51 -1.02
N GLY A 62 -4.58 3.69 -2.07
CA GLY A 62 -5.05 4.19 -3.36
C GLY A 62 -3.99 4.92 -4.19
N ILE A 63 -2.72 4.83 -3.80
CA ILE A 63 -1.58 5.37 -4.53
C ILE A 63 -0.73 4.21 -5.04
N ILE A 64 -0.34 4.26 -6.32
CA ILE A 64 0.64 3.36 -6.91
C ILE A 64 1.98 4.09 -6.98
N ILE A 65 3.02 3.44 -6.44
CA ILE A 65 4.40 3.96 -6.43
C ILE A 65 5.25 2.99 -7.22
N ALA A 66 5.98 3.47 -8.21
CA ALA A 66 6.88 2.65 -9.03
C ALA A 66 8.30 3.21 -9.03
N ARG A 67 9.30 2.32 -9.00
CA ARG A 67 10.71 2.66 -9.18
C ARG A 67 11.04 2.67 -10.67
N LEU A 68 11.47 3.81 -11.18
CA LEU A 68 11.78 4.04 -12.59
C LEU A 68 13.27 3.87 -12.90
N SER A 69 14.14 4.15 -11.93
CA SER A 69 15.59 4.07 -12.08
C SER A 69 16.30 3.64 -10.79
N SER A 70 17.59 3.36 -10.87
CA SER A 70 18.35 2.72 -9.81
C SER A 70 18.74 3.63 -8.63
N GLY A 71 18.53 4.94 -8.73
CA GLY A 71 18.84 5.89 -7.66
C GLY A 71 17.80 5.88 -6.54
N ASN A 72 18.08 6.66 -5.49
CA ASN A 72 17.17 6.90 -4.37
C ASN A 72 16.83 8.40 -4.23
N THR A 73 16.64 9.08 -5.35
CA THR A 73 16.15 10.46 -5.40
C THR A 73 14.66 10.47 -5.77
N PRO A 74 13.91 11.53 -5.46
CA PRO A 74 12.49 11.60 -5.83
C PRO A 74 12.21 11.39 -7.33
N SER A 75 13.15 11.76 -8.21
CA SER A 75 13.05 11.58 -9.67
C SER A 75 13.20 10.12 -10.14
N ASP A 76 13.70 9.24 -9.28
CA ASP A 76 13.84 7.81 -9.55
C ASP A 76 12.54 7.03 -9.34
N PHE A 77 11.50 7.71 -8.86
CA PHE A 77 10.19 7.13 -8.55
C PHE A 77 9.07 7.96 -9.14
N THR A 78 7.91 7.34 -9.25
CA THR A 78 6.66 8.04 -9.50
C THR A 78 5.58 7.58 -8.52
N ALA A 79 4.68 8.48 -8.17
CA ALA A 79 3.53 8.18 -7.32
C ALA A 79 2.27 8.77 -7.97
N LEU A 80 1.34 7.91 -8.33
CA LEU A 80 0.12 8.26 -9.02
C LEU A 80 -1.10 7.69 -8.28
N SER A 81 -2.29 8.21 -8.57
CA SER A 81 -3.53 7.54 -8.19
C SER A 81 -3.54 6.13 -8.78
N ALA A 82 -3.79 5.14 -7.93
CA ALA A 82 -3.89 3.76 -8.38
C ALA A 82 -5.18 3.47 -9.16
N PHE A 83 -6.17 4.38 -9.11
CA PHE A 83 -7.48 4.15 -9.70
C PHE A 83 -7.54 4.72 -11.12
N CYS A 84 -7.79 3.84 -12.09
CA CYS A 84 -8.05 4.22 -13.47
C CYS A 84 -9.20 5.22 -13.56
N THR A 85 -8.97 6.32 -14.25
CA THR A 85 -9.94 7.42 -14.37
C THR A 85 -11.16 7.08 -15.23
N HIS A 86 -11.16 5.92 -15.91
CA HIS A 86 -12.32 5.44 -16.64
C HIS A 86 -13.40 4.84 -15.71
N GLN A 87 -13.05 3.83 -14.89
CA GLN A 87 -14.00 3.12 -14.01
C GLN A 87 -13.43 2.72 -12.65
N GLY A 88 -12.32 3.31 -12.21
CA GLY A 88 -11.77 3.10 -10.88
C GLY A 88 -11.03 1.78 -10.66
N THR A 89 -10.77 0.99 -11.69
CA THR A 89 -9.94 -0.22 -11.59
C THR A 89 -8.51 0.13 -11.20
N ILE A 90 -7.90 -0.67 -10.34
CA ILE A 90 -6.48 -0.48 -9.96
C ILE A 90 -5.59 -0.76 -11.18
N VAL A 91 -4.75 0.21 -11.52
CA VAL A 91 -3.76 0.09 -12.59
C VAL A 91 -2.54 -0.69 -12.12
N SER A 92 -1.81 -1.29 -13.05
CA SER A 92 -0.52 -1.95 -12.81
C SER A 92 0.59 -1.24 -13.57
N TYR A 93 1.82 -1.28 -13.02
CA TYR A 93 2.98 -0.75 -13.72
C TYR A 93 3.58 -1.82 -14.64
N VAL A 94 3.81 -1.48 -15.90
CA VAL A 94 4.43 -2.32 -16.91
C VAL A 94 5.84 -1.80 -17.18
N ALA A 95 6.82 -2.32 -16.44
CA ALA A 95 8.19 -1.82 -16.47
C ALA A 95 8.85 -1.91 -17.85
N SER A 96 8.56 -2.96 -18.63
CA SER A 96 9.10 -3.15 -19.99
C SER A 96 8.64 -2.08 -20.99
N GLN A 97 7.54 -1.42 -20.71
CA GLN A 97 6.97 -0.35 -21.55
C GLN A 97 6.99 1.01 -20.86
N ASN A 98 7.42 1.04 -19.60
CA ASN A 98 7.49 2.24 -18.78
C ASN A 98 6.16 3.03 -18.73
N LEU A 99 5.05 2.30 -18.50
CA LEU A 99 3.71 2.86 -18.45
C LEU A 99 2.84 2.15 -17.39
N PHE A 100 1.71 2.78 -17.07
CA PHE A 100 0.66 2.17 -16.25
C PHE A 100 -0.48 1.68 -17.13
N TYR A 101 -0.95 0.47 -16.85
CA TYR A 101 -1.97 -0.23 -17.63
C TYR A 101 -3.19 -0.54 -16.77
N CYS A 102 -4.36 -0.25 -17.30
CA CYS A 102 -5.63 -0.62 -16.71
C CYS A 102 -6.15 -1.94 -17.33
N PRO A 103 -6.22 -3.04 -16.56
CA PRO A 103 -6.54 -4.35 -17.13
C PRO A 103 -7.99 -4.50 -17.58
N THR A 104 -8.90 -3.64 -17.10
CA THR A 104 -10.34 -3.80 -17.40
C THR A 104 -10.68 -3.41 -18.84
N HIS A 105 -10.18 -2.27 -19.33
CA HIS A 105 -10.52 -1.78 -20.67
C HIS A 105 -9.31 -1.31 -21.48
N GLY A 106 -8.09 -1.55 -21.00
CA GLY A 106 -6.87 -1.30 -21.75
C GLY A 106 -6.40 0.16 -21.79
N SER A 107 -6.87 1.02 -20.88
CA SER A 107 -6.33 2.38 -20.78
C SER A 107 -4.86 2.35 -20.36
N GLU A 108 -4.05 3.20 -20.97
CA GLU A 108 -2.63 3.33 -20.71
C GLU A 108 -2.29 4.75 -20.28
N PHE A 109 -1.37 4.86 -19.31
CA PHE A 109 -0.93 6.15 -18.77
C PHE A 109 0.60 6.17 -18.69
N SER A 110 1.18 7.31 -18.96
CA SER A 110 2.62 7.53 -18.79
C SER A 110 3.04 7.49 -17.32
N THR A 111 4.33 7.51 -17.06
CA THR A 111 4.88 7.62 -15.70
C THR A 111 4.56 8.95 -15.02
N SER A 112 4.13 9.97 -15.77
CA SER A 112 3.58 11.23 -15.23
C SER A 112 2.05 11.24 -15.08
N GLY A 113 1.38 10.11 -15.36
CA GLY A 113 -0.07 9.99 -15.29
C GLY A 113 -0.84 10.44 -16.51
N THR A 114 -0.17 10.96 -17.55
CA THR A 114 -0.83 11.40 -18.77
C THR A 114 -1.45 10.22 -19.51
N VAL A 115 -2.67 10.39 -20.05
CA VAL A 115 -3.33 9.37 -20.85
C VAL A 115 -2.56 9.15 -22.16
N LEU A 116 -2.13 7.92 -22.40
CA LEU A 116 -1.51 7.48 -23.65
C LEU A 116 -2.52 6.76 -24.54
N ARG A 117 -3.46 6.03 -23.92
CA ARG A 117 -4.49 5.27 -24.62
C ARG A 117 -5.77 5.23 -23.81
N GLY A 118 -6.90 5.47 -24.50
CA GLY A 118 -8.23 5.36 -23.91
C GLY A 118 -8.69 3.93 -23.63
N PRO A 119 -9.87 3.77 -23.03
CA PRO A 119 -10.98 4.74 -22.97
C PRO A 119 -10.89 5.85 -21.90
N ALA A 120 -9.96 5.80 -20.96
CA ALA A 120 -9.73 6.92 -20.04
C ALA A 120 -9.41 8.20 -20.83
N VAL A 121 -9.97 9.33 -20.39
CA VAL A 121 -9.74 10.65 -21.01
C VAL A 121 -9.09 11.65 -20.05
N THR A 122 -9.05 11.31 -18.75
CA THR A 122 -8.49 12.14 -17.69
C THR A 122 -7.19 11.53 -17.18
N PRO A 123 -6.13 12.32 -16.95
CA PRO A 123 -4.88 11.80 -16.39
C PRO A 123 -5.05 11.25 -14.98
N LEU A 124 -4.15 10.36 -14.57
CA LEU A 124 -4.02 9.95 -13.17
C LEU A 124 -3.47 11.13 -12.35
N LYS A 125 -4.01 11.32 -11.14
CA LYS A 125 -3.47 12.32 -10.22
C LYS A 125 -2.05 11.92 -9.83
N GLN A 126 -1.13 12.88 -9.91
CA GLN A 126 0.24 12.74 -9.46
C GLN A 126 0.40 13.27 -8.04
N TYR A 127 1.22 12.59 -7.24
CA TYR A 127 1.54 12.94 -5.86
C TYR A 127 3.00 13.35 -5.73
N THR A 128 3.28 14.18 -4.74
CA THR A 128 4.65 14.62 -4.43
C THR A 128 5.40 13.53 -3.67
N ILE A 129 6.63 13.26 -4.08
CA ILE A 129 7.54 12.33 -3.42
C ILE A 129 8.61 13.11 -2.69
N GLN A 130 8.89 12.73 -1.46
CA GLN A 130 10.03 13.16 -0.67
C GLN A 130 10.80 11.93 -0.18
N ILE A 131 12.13 12.02 -0.12
CA ILE A 131 12.97 10.93 0.37
C ILE A 131 13.94 11.49 1.41
N SER A 132 13.97 10.86 2.58
CA SER A 132 14.90 11.15 3.66
C SER A 132 15.29 9.85 4.36
N ASN A 133 16.60 9.63 4.57
CA ASN A 133 17.11 8.42 5.24
C ASN A 133 16.57 7.10 4.65
N ASN A 134 16.48 7.01 3.34
CA ASN A 134 15.88 5.88 2.61
C ASN A 134 14.40 5.61 2.94
N ILE A 135 13.71 6.58 3.50
CA ILE A 135 12.26 6.56 3.64
C ILE A 135 11.66 7.47 2.57
N LEU A 136 10.90 6.88 1.67
CA LEU A 136 10.10 7.58 0.69
C LEU A 136 8.73 7.90 1.29
N THR A 137 8.33 9.15 1.24
CA THR A 137 7.01 9.63 1.67
C THR A 137 6.28 10.27 0.51
N VAL A 138 4.99 9.99 0.41
CA VAL A 138 4.09 10.52 -0.64
C VAL A 138 3.01 11.38 0.01
N SER A 139 2.78 12.56 -0.56
CA SER A 139 1.75 13.50 -0.10
C SER A 139 0.97 14.13 -1.26
#